data_1a5a19887b9c1e1f8258d1ffae66c89d
#
_entry.id   1a5a19887b9c1e1f8258d1ffae66c89d
#
_cell.length_a   1.000
_cell.length_b   1.000
_cell.length_c   1.000
_cell.angle_alpha   90.00
_cell.angle_beta   90.00
_cell.angle_gamma   90.00
#
_symmetry.space_group_name_H-M   'P 1'
#
loop_
_entity.id
_entity.type
_entity.pdbx_description
1 polymer ?
#
loop_
_entity_poly.entity_id
_entity_poly.type
_entity_poly.pdbx_seq_one_letter_code
_entity_poly.pdbx_strand_id
1 'polypeptide(L)'
;MEKVNITFGSQSWQQAASIFIRMNVFVLEGKISLQDEFDLKDNDEAVYAVAYQGDLPVSTARLLKIDDEDVQITRVATLKEYRGNHLSSEILKQLEDYSKTRGYKKIIIHSEVVALAFYLKCGYEISSNVYYEDGKSCQSVEKYL
;
A
#
# COMPACT_ATOMS: atom_id res chain seq x y z
N MET A 1 3.91 -20.96 6.80
CA MET A 1 3.52 -20.53 5.45
C MET A 1 4.72 -20.71 4.52
N GLU A 2 4.48 -21.08 3.27
CA GLU A 2 5.54 -21.20 2.30
C GLU A 2 6.23 -19.85 2.06
N LYS A 3 7.44 -19.90 1.52
CA LYS A 3 8.25 -18.71 1.25
C LYS A 3 7.53 -17.75 0.31
N VAL A 4 7.50 -16.48 0.69
CA VAL A 4 6.90 -15.40 -0.08
C VAL A 4 8.00 -14.55 -0.71
N ASN A 5 7.87 -14.25 -1.99
CA ASN A 5 8.78 -13.35 -2.69
C ASN A 5 8.11 -12.01 -2.89
N ILE A 6 8.83 -10.93 -2.62
CA ILE A 6 8.34 -9.57 -2.80
C ILE A 6 9.11 -8.90 -3.93
N THR A 7 8.40 -8.32 -4.88
CA THR A 7 8.99 -7.55 -5.99
C THR A 7 8.58 -6.09 -5.89
N PHE A 8 9.39 -5.22 -6.48
CA PHE A 8 9.12 -3.78 -6.57
C PHE A 8 9.34 -3.33 -7.99
N GLY A 9 8.47 -2.50 -8.51
CA GLY A 9 8.68 -1.90 -9.81
C GLY A 9 7.43 -1.32 -10.44
N SER A 10 7.62 -0.79 -11.65
CA SER A 10 6.59 -0.05 -12.39
C SER A 10 6.25 -0.71 -13.72
N GLN A 11 6.66 -1.94 -13.93
CA GLN A 11 6.36 -2.66 -15.17
C GLN A 11 4.90 -3.09 -15.21
N SER A 12 4.38 -3.29 -16.42
CA SER A 12 2.96 -3.60 -16.59
C SER A 12 2.52 -4.88 -15.87
N TRP A 13 3.40 -5.90 -15.81
CA TRP A 13 3.05 -7.13 -15.10
C TRP A 13 3.00 -6.93 -13.58
N GLN A 14 3.80 -6.01 -13.04
CA GLN A 14 3.76 -5.65 -11.62
C GLN A 14 2.49 -4.85 -11.31
N GLN A 15 2.14 -3.91 -12.16
CA GLN A 15 0.88 -3.18 -12.05
C GLN A 15 -0.31 -4.13 -12.11
N ALA A 16 -0.32 -5.06 -13.06
CA ALA A 16 -1.40 -6.02 -13.22
C ALA A 16 -1.58 -6.90 -11.97
N ALA A 17 -0.49 -7.36 -11.37
CA ALA A 17 -0.53 -8.17 -10.16
C ALA A 17 -1.12 -7.38 -8.98
N SER A 18 -0.71 -6.12 -8.82
CA SER A 18 -1.26 -5.24 -7.79
C SER A 18 -2.76 -5.01 -8.01
N ILE A 19 -3.16 -4.74 -9.25
CA ILE A 19 -4.57 -4.53 -9.62
C ILE A 19 -5.41 -5.78 -9.35
N PHE A 20 -4.87 -6.97 -9.62
CA PHE A 20 -5.55 -8.23 -9.32
C PHE A 20 -5.92 -8.31 -7.83
N ILE A 21 -4.96 -8.03 -6.94
CA ILE A 21 -5.20 -8.06 -5.49
C ILE A 21 -6.23 -6.99 -5.10
N ARG A 22 -6.09 -5.78 -5.61
CA ARG A 22 -6.98 -4.65 -5.32
C ARG A 22 -8.40 -4.90 -5.82
N MET A 23 -8.55 -5.54 -6.96
CA MET A 23 -9.86 -5.96 -7.47
C MET A 23 -10.54 -6.88 -6.46
N ASN A 24 -9.82 -7.88 -5.97
CA ASN A 24 -10.38 -8.85 -5.02
C ASN A 24 -10.72 -8.20 -3.67
N VAL A 25 -9.82 -7.38 -3.14
CA VAL A 25 -9.96 -6.83 -1.79
C VAL A 25 -10.89 -5.62 -1.74
N PHE A 26 -10.70 -4.67 -2.64
CA PHE A 26 -11.45 -3.41 -2.55
C PHE A 26 -12.76 -3.45 -3.33
N VAL A 27 -12.79 -4.05 -4.50
CA VAL A 27 -13.99 -4.07 -5.34
C VAL A 27 -14.91 -5.23 -4.97
N LEU A 28 -14.42 -6.46 -5.02
CA LEU A 28 -15.28 -7.64 -4.81
C LEU A 28 -15.62 -7.85 -3.34
N GLU A 29 -14.65 -7.77 -2.45
CA GLU A 29 -14.87 -7.93 -1.00
C GLU A 29 -15.39 -6.62 -0.38
N GLY A 30 -14.71 -5.50 -0.64
CA GLY A 30 -14.98 -4.20 0.00
C GLY A 30 -16.12 -3.41 -0.63
N LYS A 31 -16.64 -3.83 -1.78
CA LYS A 31 -17.77 -3.20 -2.49
C LYS A 31 -17.49 -1.75 -2.96
N ILE A 32 -16.22 -1.40 -3.16
CA ILE A 32 -15.84 -0.13 -3.78
C ILE A 32 -16.08 -0.24 -5.29
N SER A 33 -16.60 0.81 -5.92
CA SER A 33 -16.83 0.79 -7.37
C SER A 33 -15.50 0.74 -8.13
N LEU A 34 -15.53 0.15 -9.32
CA LEU A 34 -14.34 0.09 -10.20
C LEU A 34 -13.78 1.48 -10.48
N GLN A 35 -14.66 2.45 -10.71
CA GLN A 35 -14.26 3.82 -11.03
C GLN A 35 -13.56 4.50 -9.86
N ASP A 36 -13.95 4.18 -8.62
CA ASP A 36 -13.35 4.78 -7.44
C ASP A 36 -12.04 4.11 -7.05
N GLU A 37 -11.90 2.80 -7.30
CA GLU A 37 -10.67 2.09 -6.95
C GLU A 37 -9.52 2.41 -7.90
N PHE A 38 -9.78 2.48 -9.21
CA PHE A 38 -8.74 2.67 -10.21
C PHE A 38 -8.70 4.12 -10.67
N ASP A 39 -7.60 4.81 -10.39
CA ASP A 39 -7.40 6.22 -10.67
C ASP A 39 -6.23 6.44 -11.65
N LEU A 40 -6.00 7.70 -12.01
CA LEU A 40 -4.92 8.07 -12.94
C LEU A 40 -3.52 7.92 -12.34
N LYS A 41 -3.42 7.62 -11.06
CA LYS A 41 -2.14 7.38 -10.38
C LYS A 41 -1.62 5.96 -10.63
N ASP A 42 -2.41 5.10 -11.27
CA ASP A 42 -1.94 3.83 -11.81
C ASP A 42 -1.29 4.09 -13.16
N ASN A 43 -0.06 4.59 -13.11
CA ASN A 43 0.73 4.97 -14.29
C ASN A 43 2.15 4.42 -14.14
N ASP A 44 3.03 4.72 -15.09
CA ASP A 44 4.40 4.20 -15.11
C ASP A 44 5.34 4.84 -14.08
N GLU A 45 4.89 5.88 -13.36
CA GLU A 45 5.65 6.47 -12.26
C GLU A 45 5.36 5.82 -10.91
N ALA A 46 4.22 5.13 -10.78
CA ALA A 46 3.87 4.41 -9.56
C ALA A 46 4.77 3.18 -9.39
N VAL A 47 5.20 2.93 -8.15
CA VAL A 47 5.95 1.72 -7.82
C VAL A 47 5.03 0.76 -7.09
N TYR A 48 4.95 -0.46 -7.58
CA TYR A 48 4.11 -1.49 -6.99
C TYR A 48 4.97 -2.48 -6.22
N ALA A 49 4.70 -2.63 -4.93
CA ALA A 49 5.23 -3.74 -4.14
C ALA A 49 4.21 -4.87 -4.22
N VAL A 50 4.66 -6.05 -4.58
CA VAL A 50 3.77 -7.22 -4.67
C VAL A 50 4.46 -8.42 -4.04
N ALA A 51 3.76 -9.08 -3.13
CA ALA A 51 4.19 -10.33 -2.53
C ALA A 51 3.51 -11.49 -3.26
N TYR A 52 4.31 -12.48 -3.62
CA TYR A 52 3.84 -13.68 -4.33
C TYR A 52 4.04 -14.92 -3.46
N GLN A 53 3.05 -15.77 -3.43
CA GLN A 53 3.22 -17.15 -2.98
C GLN A 53 3.20 -18.06 -4.22
N GLY A 54 4.37 -18.55 -4.63
CA GLY A 54 4.50 -19.14 -5.96
C GLY A 54 4.21 -18.10 -7.02
N ASP A 55 3.27 -18.39 -7.92
CA ASP A 55 2.85 -17.46 -8.97
C ASP A 55 1.64 -16.60 -8.59
N LEU A 56 1.09 -16.80 -7.38
CA LEU A 56 -0.10 -16.07 -6.95
C LEU A 56 0.28 -14.77 -6.25
N PRO A 57 -0.14 -13.61 -6.76
CA PRO A 57 0.01 -12.35 -6.03
C PRO A 57 -0.94 -12.33 -4.84
N VAL A 58 -0.43 -12.07 -3.65
CA VAL A 58 -1.23 -12.21 -2.41
C VAL A 58 -1.31 -10.94 -1.57
N SER A 59 -0.34 -10.02 -1.71
CA SER A 59 -0.35 -8.77 -0.95
C SER A 59 0.33 -7.67 -1.77
N THR A 60 -0.11 -6.42 -1.60
CA THR A 60 0.40 -5.31 -2.39
C THR A 60 0.35 -3.99 -1.63
N ALA A 61 1.15 -3.03 -2.09
CA ALA A 61 1.05 -1.63 -1.77
C ALA A 61 1.55 -0.82 -2.97
N ARG A 62 1.01 0.38 -3.14
CA ARG A 62 1.44 1.29 -4.21
C ARG A 62 2.19 2.46 -3.59
N LEU A 63 3.37 2.77 -4.13
CA LEU A 63 4.20 3.88 -3.70
C LEU A 63 4.13 5.00 -4.75
N LEU A 64 3.78 6.20 -4.31
CA LEU A 64 3.66 7.38 -5.16
C LEU A 64 4.65 8.45 -4.69
N LYS A 65 5.36 9.05 -5.63
CA LYS A 65 6.21 10.21 -5.35
C LYS A 65 5.33 11.43 -5.11
N ILE A 66 5.55 12.14 -4.00
CA ILE A 66 4.91 13.42 -3.72
C ILE A 66 5.83 14.55 -4.22
N ASP A 67 7.07 14.56 -3.76
CA ASP A 67 8.11 15.51 -4.17
C ASP A 67 9.47 14.83 -4.02
N ASP A 68 10.56 15.61 -4.00
CA ASP A 68 11.90 15.04 -3.91
C ASP A 68 12.23 14.46 -2.53
N GLU A 69 11.45 14.77 -1.50
CA GLU A 69 11.69 14.31 -0.13
C GLU A 69 10.67 13.30 0.36
N ASP A 70 9.42 13.40 -0.09
CA ASP A 70 8.32 12.65 0.46
C ASP A 70 7.70 11.69 -0.56
N VAL A 71 7.30 10.52 -0.07
CA VAL A 71 6.54 9.52 -0.83
C VAL A 71 5.28 9.15 -0.04
N GLN A 72 4.28 8.66 -0.76
CA GLN A 72 3.02 8.22 -0.18
C GLN A 72 2.81 6.75 -0.47
N ILE A 73 2.44 5.98 0.54
CA ILE A 73 2.00 4.60 0.36
C ILE A 73 0.48 4.59 0.31
N THR A 74 -0.07 3.96 -0.71
CA THR A 74 -1.51 3.83 -0.93
C THR A 74 -1.86 2.40 -1.32
N ARG A 75 -3.13 2.07 -1.31
CA ARG A 75 -3.65 0.80 -1.84
C ARG A 75 -2.97 -0.41 -1.21
N VAL A 76 -2.83 -0.39 0.11
CA VAL A 76 -2.31 -1.53 0.88
C VAL A 76 -3.41 -2.57 1.00
N ALA A 77 -3.15 -3.78 0.51
CA ALA A 77 -4.16 -4.83 0.48
C ALA A 77 -3.53 -6.22 0.54
N THR A 78 -4.21 -7.13 1.22
CA THR A 78 -3.83 -8.56 1.28
C THR A 78 -5.07 -9.41 1.00
N LEU A 79 -4.94 -10.42 0.15
CA LEU A 79 -6.02 -11.36 -0.10
C LEU A 79 -6.48 -11.97 1.22
N LYS A 80 -7.79 -12.14 1.36
CA LYS A 80 -8.43 -12.58 2.61
C LYS A 80 -7.80 -13.83 3.20
N GLU A 81 -7.53 -14.84 2.37
CA GLU A 81 -6.98 -16.12 2.81
C GLU A 81 -5.52 -16.03 3.28
N TYR A 82 -4.84 -14.92 3.00
CA TYR A 82 -3.43 -14.72 3.34
C TYR A 82 -3.24 -13.70 4.46
N ARG A 83 -4.32 -13.18 5.05
CA ARG A 83 -4.23 -12.24 6.18
C ARG A 83 -3.77 -12.97 7.44
N GLY A 84 -3.21 -12.20 8.39
CA GLY A 84 -2.69 -12.76 9.64
C GLY A 84 -1.30 -13.37 9.53
N ASN A 85 -0.61 -13.17 8.41
CA ASN A 85 0.74 -13.68 8.16
C ASN A 85 1.79 -12.57 8.06
N HIS A 86 1.48 -11.37 8.53
CA HIS A 86 2.38 -10.21 8.54
C HIS A 86 2.87 -9.76 7.15
N LEU A 87 2.13 -10.08 6.09
CA LEU A 87 2.53 -9.72 4.72
C LEU A 87 2.52 -8.21 4.50
N SER A 88 1.46 -7.53 4.95
CA SER A 88 1.37 -6.06 4.81
C SER A 88 2.47 -5.35 5.58
N SER A 89 2.77 -5.77 6.81
CA SER A 89 3.85 -5.15 7.60
C SER A 89 5.22 -5.38 6.96
N GLU A 90 5.45 -6.54 6.37
CA GLU A 90 6.70 -6.84 5.66
C GLU A 90 6.82 -5.99 4.39
N ILE A 91 5.74 -5.83 3.63
CA ILE A 91 5.72 -4.94 2.46
C ILE A 91 6.03 -3.50 2.85
N LEU A 92 5.42 -3.00 3.93
CA LEU A 92 5.70 -1.65 4.41
C LEU A 92 7.17 -1.48 4.76
N LYS A 93 7.73 -2.43 5.51
CA LYS A 93 9.14 -2.40 5.90
C LYS A 93 10.07 -2.36 4.69
N GLN A 94 9.81 -3.19 3.69
CA GLN A 94 10.64 -3.22 2.48
C GLN A 94 10.45 -1.96 1.64
N LEU A 95 9.26 -1.37 1.58
CA LEU A 95 9.06 -0.09 0.90
C LEU A 95 9.75 1.06 1.64
N GLU A 96 9.82 0.99 2.97
CA GLU A 96 10.60 1.96 3.76
C GLU A 96 12.07 1.90 3.39
N ASP A 97 12.64 0.69 3.34
CA ASP A 97 14.04 0.49 2.93
C ASP A 97 14.28 0.93 1.48
N TYR A 98 13.36 0.59 0.59
CA TYR A 98 13.39 1.01 -0.81
C TYR A 98 13.42 2.53 -0.93
N SER A 99 12.55 3.21 -0.21
CA SER A 99 12.43 4.67 -0.25
C SER A 99 13.65 5.35 0.36
N LYS A 100 14.13 4.84 1.48
CA LYS A 100 15.33 5.36 2.15
C LYS A 100 16.56 5.25 1.26
N THR A 101 16.75 4.12 0.59
CA THR A 101 17.86 3.90 -0.33
C THR A 101 17.87 4.91 -1.49
N ARG A 102 16.70 5.39 -1.89
CA ARG A 102 16.54 6.38 -2.97
C ARG A 102 16.59 7.82 -2.49
N GLY A 103 16.88 8.05 -1.23
CA GLY A 103 17.07 9.38 -0.67
C GLY A 103 15.79 10.07 -0.20
N TYR A 104 14.67 9.39 -0.19
CA TYR A 104 13.44 9.95 0.38
C TYR A 104 13.56 10.01 1.90
N LYS A 105 12.90 11.00 2.50
CA LYS A 105 13.03 11.29 3.94
C LYS A 105 11.81 10.92 4.75
N LYS A 106 10.63 10.85 4.13
CA LYS A 106 9.39 10.63 4.84
C LYS A 106 8.38 9.87 4.00
N ILE A 107 7.65 8.95 4.65
CA ILE A 107 6.50 8.26 4.08
C ILE A 107 5.25 8.82 4.73
N ILE A 108 4.24 9.12 3.90
CA ILE A 108 2.92 9.56 4.33
C ILE A 108 1.90 8.51 3.91
N ILE A 109 0.95 8.22 4.80
CA ILE A 109 -0.17 7.32 4.51
C ILE A 109 -1.47 8.01 4.94
N HIS A 110 -2.45 8.08 4.03
CA HIS A 110 -3.81 8.48 4.36
C HIS A 110 -4.56 7.25 4.83
N SER A 111 -4.57 7.01 6.13
CA SER A 111 -5.15 5.79 6.70
C SER A 111 -6.63 5.97 6.97
N GLU A 112 -7.46 4.99 6.60
CA GLU A 112 -8.79 4.91 7.19
C GLU A 112 -8.65 4.72 8.70
N VAL A 113 -9.55 5.35 9.46
CA VAL A 113 -9.50 5.28 10.93
C VAL A 113 -9.55 3.83 11.42
N VAL A 114 -10.28 2.95 10.74
CA VAL A 114 -10.36 1.54 11.11
C VAL A 114 -9.03 0.78 10.96
N ALA A 115 -8.11 1.28 10.12
CA ALA A 115 -6.79 0.68 9.90
C ALA A 115 -5.68 1.40 10.69
N LEU A 116 -6.01 2.46 11.40
CA LEU A 116 -5.01 3.32 12.05
C LEU A 116 -4.10 2.56 13.02
N ALA A 117 -4.69 1.68 13.85
CA ALA A 117 -3.93 0.90 14.83
C ALA A 117 -2.82 0.07 14.18
N PHE A 118 -3.06 -0.47 12.99
CA PHE A 118 -2.06 -1.25 12.24
C PHE A 118 -0.85 -0.39 11.91
N TYR A 119 -1.07 0.82 11.38
CA TYR A 119 0.05 1.70 11.00
C TYR A 119 0.80 2.23 12.21
N LEU A 120 0.10 2.56 13.30
CA LEU A 120 0.75 2.96 14.55
C LEU A 120 1.65 1.86 15.08
N LYS A 121 1.20 0.62 14.98
CA LYS A 121 1.98 -0.55 15.38
C LYS A 121 3.23 -0.75 14.51
N CYS A 122 3.17 -0.32 13.25
CA CYS A 122 4.30 -0.35 12.32
C CYS A 122 5.28 0.83 12.53
N GLY A 123 5.03 1.69 13.50
CA GLY A 123 5.92 2.79 13.84
C GLY A 123 5.57 4.13 13.21
N TYR A 124 4.39 4.23 12.59
CA TYR A 124 3.90 5.50 12.05
C TYR A 124 3.30 6.36 13.15
N GLU A 125 3.36 7.67 12.97
CA GLU A 125 2.80 8.65 13.90
C GLU A 125 1.68 9.45 13.25
N ILE A 126 0.65 9.79 14.02
CA ILE A 126 -0.46 10.60 13.54
C ILE A 126 0.06 11.99 13.16
N SER A 127 -0.29 12.47 11.97
CA SER A 127 0.18 13.75 11.43
C SER A 127 -0.95 14.70 11.02
N SER A 128 -2.21 14.34 11.25
CA SER A 128 -3.35 15.21 10.92
C SER A 128 -4.51 15.00 11.89
N ASN A 129 -5.48 15.91 11.83
CA ASN A 129 -6.79 15.67 12.42
C ASN A 129 -7.55 14.64 11.55
N VAL A 130 -8.65 14.12 12.09
CA VAL A 130 -9.53 13.23 11.32
C VAL A 130 -10.22 14.05 10.22
N TYR A 131 -10.29 13.48 9.02
CA TYR A 131 -10.96 14.07 7.87
C TYR A 131 -11.72 12.99 7.10
N TYR A 132 -12.52 13.40 6.12
CA TYR A 132 -13.25 12.47 5.28
C TYR A 132 -12.63 12.45 3.89
N GLU A 133 -12.41 11.26 3.35
CA GLU A 133 -11.91 11.05 2.00
C GLU A 133 -12.70 9.89 1.41
N ASP A 134 -13.32 10.12 0.25
CA ASP A 134 -14.19 9.14 -0.42
C ASP A 134 -15.28 8.55 0.50
N GLY A 135 -15.87 9.41 1.34
CA GLY A 135 -16.95 9.02 2.24
C GLY A 135 -16.52 8.24 3.48
N LYS A 136 -15.22 8.14 3.74
CA LYS A 136 -14.68 7.39 4.88
C LYS A 136 -13.89 8.31 5.81
N SER A 137 -13.96 8.02 7.12
CA SER A 137 -13.14 8.71 8.11
C SER A 137 -11.71 8.30 7.98
N CYS A 138 -10.82 9.27 7.79
CA CYS A 138 -9.40 9.05 7.61
C CYS A 138 -8.58 9.91 8.56
N GLN A 139 -7.36 9.49 8.80
CA GLN A 139 -6.38 10.27 9.55
C GLN A 139 -5.00 9.95 8.97
N SER A 140 -4.24 10.99 8.64
CA SER A 140 -2.91 10.79 8.06
C SER A 140 -1.91 10.37 9.12
N VAL A 141 -1.01 9.50 8.72
CA VAL A 141 0.14 9.08 9.53
C VAL A 141 1.40 9.25 8.70
N GLU A 142 2.54 9.37 9.37
CA GLU A 142 3.81 9.54 8.71
C GLU A 142 4.93 8.84 9.47
N LYS A 143 6.02 8.56 8.74
CA LYS A 143 7.23 7.96 9.31
C LYS A 143 8.45 8.57 8.64
N TYR A 144 9.38 9.06 9.44
CA TYR A 144 10.67 9.54 8.94
C TYR A 144 11.60 8.35 8.70
N LEU A 145 12.32 8.41 7.59
CA LEU A 145 13.20 7.33 7.14
C LEU A 145 14.64 7.53 7.59
#